data_66928d9214eb3b68a6e4cfecee957c98
#
_entry.id   66928d9214eb3b68a6e4cfecee957c98
#
_cell.length_a   1.000
_cell.length_b   1.000
_cell.length_c   1.000
_cell.angle_alpha   90.00
_cell.angle_beta   90.00
_cell.angle_gamma   90.00
#
_symmetry.space_group_name_H-M   'P 1'
#
loop_
_entity.id
_entity.type
_entity.pdbx_description
1 polymer ?
#
loop_
_entity_poly.entity_id
_entity_poly.type
_entity_poly.pdbx_seq_one_letter_code
_entity_poly.pdbx_strand_id
1 'polypeptide(L)'
;MCISYIGGKKKMQSWIVPFIPKDIETYCEPFSGQFWIFFGMTLEDYPNLKTIVYNDFNPLNYNLYKCISNHKKLLDECEKLIVQEKGVFPTNPICKENFDNFQSEIYSKNLVIDGEPNYEIAAKYVYVLTQVFSGANPEKSKFIDLKGKYHSKFTSFKNKLKNENWQKMFEKITYVENMDFQEVINKYDSPKTYYYTDPPYYIVGEGDYYSNLEGKFSLSYYDFTLLREWFPEDQYKWEKKEFAKAAAAKKGKSQNMGEELLIMNY
;
A
#
# COMPACT_ATOMS: atom_id res chain seq x y z
N MET A 1 5.47 2.99 4.42
CA MET A 1 6.13 1.74 4.90
C MET A 1 7.33 1.35 4.06
N CYS A 2 8.21 0.43 4.52
CA CYS A 2 9.40 0.00 3.73
C CYS A 2 9.16 -1.25 2.90
N ILE A 3 7.92 -1.67 2.73
CA ILE A 3 7.60 -2.87 1.98
C ILE A 3 7.32 -2.47 0.54
N SER A 4 8.06 -3.06 -0.40
CA SER A 4 7.73 -2.90 -1.82
C SER A 4 6.51 -3.76 -2.13
N TYR A 5 5.54 -3.18 -2.79
CA TYR A 5 4.29 -3.81 -3.18
C TYR A 5 4.02 -3.55 -4.66
N ILE A 6 3.23 -4.41 -5.29
CA ILE A 6 2.80 -4.22 -6.69
C ILE A 6 2.09 -2.88 -6.80
N GLY A 7 2.45 -2.06 -7.78
CA GLY A 7 1.83 -0.75 -7.98
C GLY A 7 2.16 0.32 -6.93
N GLY A 8 3.05 0.03 -5.95
CA GLY A 8 3.31 0.94 -4.82
C GLY A 8 3.77 2.35 -5.22
N LYS A 9 3.03 3.37 -4.84
CA LYS A 9 3.19 4.79 -5.21
C LYS A 9 4.24 5.56 -4.40
N LYS A 10 5.17 4.90 -3.72
CA LYS A 10 6.21 5.57 -2.91
C LYS A 10 6.96 6.67 -3.67
N LYS A 11 7.30 6.42 -4.93
CA LYS A 11 8.02 7.39 -5.78
C LYS A 11 7.14 8.55 -6.24
N MET A 12 5.83 8.40 -6.12
CA MET A 12 4.84 9.39 -6.54
C MET A 12 4.35 10.28 -5.39
N GLN A 13 4.66 9.96 -4.13
CA GLN A 13 4.22 10.72 -2.96
C GLN A 13 4.46 12.22 -3.09
N SER A 14 5.69 12.62 -3.37
CA SER A 14 6.07 14.04 -3.47
C SER A 14 5.40 14.79 -4.62
N TRP A 15 4.86 14.06 -5.59
CA TRP A 15 4.10 14.65 -6.69
C TRP A 15 2.60 14.69 -6.37
N ILE A 16 2.03 13.63 -5.79
CA ILE A 16 0.58 13.50 -5.56
C ILE A 16 0.14 14.30 -4.32
N VAL A 17 0.87 14.22 -3.21
CA VAL A 17 0.48 14.87 -1.94
C VAL A 17 0.17 16.37 -2.07
N PRO A 18 0.91 17.18 -2.86
CA PRO A 18 0.59 18.61 -3.03
C PRO A 18 -0.78 18.90 -3.64
N PHE A 19 -1.38 17.94 -4.34
CA PHE A 19 -2.73 18.10 -4.92
C PHE A 19 -3.85 17.79 -3.93
N ILE A 20 -3.57 17.18 -2.77
CA ILE A 20 -4.60 16.85 -1.77
C ILE A 20 -5.17 18.15 -1.19
N PRO A 21 -6.50 18.38 -1.26
CA PRO A 21 -7.13 19.57 -0.71
C PRO A 21 -6.89 19.70 0.80
N LYS A 22 -6.65 20.92 1.28
CA LYS A 22 -6.30 21.16 2.69
C LYS A 22 -7.52 21.27 3.63
N ASP A 23 -8.73 21.42 3.07
CA ASP A 23 -9.98 21.64 3.77
C ASP A 23 -10.79 20.35 4.06
N ILE A 24 -10.18 19.18 3.84
CA ILE A 24 -10.82 17.88 4.04
C ILE A 24 -10.97 17.53 5.53
N GLU A 25 -12.04 16.79 5.84
CA GLU A 25 -12.27 16.20 7.17
C GLU A 25 -12.05 14.69 7.18
N THR A 26 -12.22 14.04 6.03
CA THR A 26 -11.99 12.61 5.84
C THR A 26 -11.02 12.37 4.69
N TYR A 27 -10.02 11.53 4.93
CA TYR A 27 -9.10 10.98 3.92
C TYR A 27 -9.36 9.48 3.78
N CYS A 28 -9.57 9.00 2.57
CA CYS A 28 -9.84 7.60 2.30
C CYS A 28 -9.03 7.10 1.09
N GLU A 29 -8.40 5.94 1.22
CA GLU A 29 -7.85 5.18 0.08
C GLU A 29 -8.65 3.88 -0.08
N PRO A 30 -9.55 3.77 -1.08
CA PRO A 30 -10.33 2.54 -1.35
C PRO A 30 -9.47 1.35 -1.77
N PHE A 31 -8.29 1.62 -2.33
CA PHE A 31 -7.29 0.64 -2.79
C PHE A 31 -5.94 0.93 -2.11
N SER A 32 -5.90 0.87 -0.79
CA SER A 32 -4.79 1.40 0.00
C SER A 32 -3.45 0.70 -0.21
N GLY A 33 -3.45 -0.61 -0.47
CA GLY A 33 -2.22 -1.39 -0.58
C GLY A 33 -1.27 -1.15 0.59
N GLN A 34 -0.15 -0.48 0.34
CA GLN A 34 0.80 -0.10 1.38
C GLN A 34 0.61 1.33 1.92
N PHE A 35 -0.49 1.99 1.58
CA PHE A 35 -0.91 3.30 2.08
C PHE A 35 0.14 4.39 1.88
N TRP A 36 0.79 4.35 0.71
CA TRP A 36 1.96 5.20 0.47
C TRP A 36 1.62 6.69 0.45
N ILE A 37 0.47 7.07 -0.11
CA ILE A 37 0.14 8.50 -0.24
C ILE A 37 -0.15 9.08 1.15
N PHE A 38 -0.94 8.40 1.98
CA PHE A 38 -1.15 8.79 3.37
C PHE A 38 0.18 8.97 4.13
N PHE A 39 1.09 8.00 4.04
CA PHE A 39 2.40 8.11 4.72
C PHE A 39 3.34 9.16 4.12
N GLY A 40 2.97 9.82 3.05
CA GLY A 40 3.67 10.96 2.47
C GLY A 40 3.10 12.31 2.91
N MET A 41 1.96 12.33 3.59
CA MET A 41 1.32 13.56 4.06
C MET A 41 2.03 14.13 5.30
N THR A 42 2.05 15.45 5.40
CA THR A 42 2.35 16.19 6.63
C THR A 42 1.00 16.54 7.25
N LEU A 43 0.61 15.86 8.32
CA LEU A 43 -0.77 15.96 8.85
C LEU A 43 -1.11 17.36 9.37
N GLU A 44 -0.10 18.12 9.80
CA GLU A 44 -0.22 19.51 10.23
C GLU A 44 -0.76 20.44 9.12
N ASP A 45 -0.57 20.04 7.86
CA ASP A 45 -1.11 20.77 6.70
C ASP A 45 -2.62 20.61 6.52
N TYR A 46 -3.26 19.70 7.26
CA TYR A 46 -4.68 19.32 7.15
C TYR A 46 -5.40 19.52 8.50
N PRO A 47 -5.63 20.79 8.92
CA PRO A 47 -6.08 21.08 10.27
C PRO A 47 -7.50 20.57 10.59
N ASN A 48 -8.31 20.30 9.56
CA ASN A 48 -9.66 19.79 9.71
C ASN A 48 -9.76 18.26 9.63
N LEU A 49 -8.67 17.56 9.31
CA LEU A 49 -8.66 16.12 9.12
C LEU A 49 -8.90 15.38 10.44
N LYS A 50 -10.01 14.65 10.51
CA LYS A 50 -10.45 13.90 11.70
C LYS A 50 -10.44 12.39 11.46
N THR A 51 -10.74 11.99 10.22
CA THR A 51 -10.97 10.59 9.86
C THR A 51 -10.01 10.16 8.76
N ILE A 52 -9.29 9.07 9.01
CA ILE A 52 -8.38 8.45 8.05
C ILE A 52 -8.80 7.00 7.88
N VAL A 53 -9.21 6.65 6.64
CA VAL A 53 -9.76 5.35 6.28
C VAL A 53 -8.76 4.61 5.40
N TYR A 54 -8.32 3.47 5.88
CA TYR A 54 -7.63 2.45 5.11
C TYR A 54 -8.64 1.44 4.62
N ASN A 55 -8.69 1.13 3.32
CA ASN A 55 -9.43 -0.01 2.78
C ASN A 55 -8.57 -0.81 1.82
N ASP A 56 -8.63 -2.12 1.92
CA ASP A 56 -8.03 -3.01 0.93
C ASP A 56 -8.84 -4.31 0.86
N PHE A 57 -9.18 -4.72 -0.35
CA PHE A 57 -9.94 -5.96 -0.58
C PHE A 57 -9.10 -7.20 -0.27
N ASN A 58 -7.76 -7.09 -0.28
CA ASN A 58 -6.87 -8.19 0.11
C ASN A 58 -6.88 -8.38 1.64
N PRO A 59 -7.39 -9.51 2.15
CA PRO A 59 -7.51 -9.75 3.59
C PRO A 59 -6.15 -9.78 4.32
N LEU A 60 -5.05 -10.10 3.64
CA LEU A 60 -3.72 -10.06 4.25
C LEU A 60 -3.25 -8.62 4.48
N ASN A 61 -3.53 -7.70 3.55
CA ASN A 61 -3.27 -6.28 3.73
C ASN A 61 -4.14 -5.71 4.86
N TYR A 62 -5.45 -6.01 4.84
CA TYR A 62 -6.37 -5.64 5.90
C TYR A 62 -5.86 -6.10 7.28
N ASN A 63 -5.55 -7.40 7.43
CA ASN A 63 -5.03 -7.93 8.70
C ASN A 63 -3.74 -7.23 9.15
N LEU A 64 -2.82 -6.96 8.23
CA LEU A 64 -1.59 -6.23 8.54
C LEU A 64 -1.90 -4.86 9.13
N TYR A 65 -2.84 -4.10 8.52
CA TYR A 65 -3.18 -2.77 9.00
C TYR A 65 -4.01 -2.78 10.29
N LYS A 66 -4.82 -3.81 10.53
CA LYS A 66 -5.44 -4.06 11.84
C LYS A 66 -4.39 -4.29 12.93
N CYS A 67 -3.30 -5.02 12.61
CA CYS A 67 -2.23 -5.30 13.55
C CYS A 67 -1.31 -4.10 13.81
N ILE A 68 -1.17 -3.18 12.86
CA ILE A 68 -0.29 -2.01 12.97
C ILE A 68 -0.69 -1.08 14.11
N SER A 69 -1.97 -0.99 14.46
CA SER A 69 -2.46 -0.19 15.59
C SER A 69 -1.83 -0.63 16.92
N ASN A 70 -1.52 -1.92 17.08
CA ASN A 70 -0.71 -2.42 18.19
C ASN A 70 0.68 -2.84 17.70
N HIS A 71 1.46 -1.84 17.31
CA HIS A 71 2.79 -2.00 16.72
C HIS A 71 3.76 -2.80 17.60
N LYS A 72 3.62 -2.74 18.95
CA LYS A 72 4.45 -3.49 19.88
C LYS A 72 4.19 -5.00 19.75
N LYS A 73 2.92 -5.42 19.78
CA LYS A 73 2.56 -6.83 19.63
C LYS A 73 2.97 -7.38 18.25
N LEU A 74 2.80 -6.58 17.18
CA LEU A 74 3.26 -6.97 15.86
C LEU A 74 4.79 -7.09 15.80
N LEU A 75 5.52 -6.20 16.46
CA LEU A 75 6.97 -6.28 16.56
C LEU A 75 7.41 -7.56 17.27
N ASP A 76 6.76 -7.91 18.39
CA ASP A 76 7.07 -9.12 19.15
C ASP A 76 6.90 -10.38 18.29
N GLU A 77 5.84 -10.46 17.48
CA GLU A 77 5.66 -11.56 16.53
C GLU A 77 6.74 -11.55 15.42
N CYS A 78 7.09 -10.38 14.89
CA CYS A 78 8.18 -10.28 13.91
C CYS A 78 9.54 -10.73 14.50
N GLU A 79 9.80 -10.47 15.76
CA GLU A 79 11.07 -10.89 16.41
C GLU A 79 11.13 -12.41 16.58
N LYS A 80 10.01 -13.10 16.79
CA LYS A 80 9.96 -14.58 16.87
C LYS A 80 10.34 -15.26 15.57
N LEU A 81 10.11 -14.62 14.41
CA LEU A 81 10.41 -15.23 13.10
C LEU A 81 11.89 -15.26 12.76
N ILE A 82 12.71 -14.49 13.46
CA ILE A 82 14.16 -14.43 13.25
C ILE A 82 14.85 -14.83 14.54
N VAL A 83 15.34 -16.06 14.57
CA VAL A 83 16.22 -16.51 15.64
C VAL A 83 17.60 -15.92 15.37
N GLN A 84 17.93 -14.81 16.03
CA GLN A 84 19.28 -14.27 16.06
C GLN A 84 20.04 -14.88 17.23
N GLU A 85 20.92 -15.84 16.97
CA GLU A 85 21.97 -16.15 17.93
C GLU A 85 23.06 -15.09 17.81
N LYS A 86 23.15 -14.19 18.83
CA LYS A 86 24.26 -13.24 19.04
C LYS A 86 24.73 -12.48 17.78
N GLY A 87 23.81 -11.91 17.01
CA GLY A 87 24.14 -11.05 15.85
C GLY A 87 24.47 -11.81 14.56
N VAL A 88 24.31 -13.11 14.52
CA VAL A 88 24.42 -13.91 13.30
C VAL A 88 23.04 -13.99 12.63
N PHE A 89 22.93 -13.51 11.42
CA PHE A 89 21.72 -13.68 10.63
C PHE A 89 21.57 -15.15 10.20
N PRO A 90 20.31 -15.67 10.11
CA PRO A 90 20.05 -17.00 9.60
C PRO A 90 20.71 -17.21 8.23
N THR A 91 21.20 -18.41 7.98
CA THR A 91 21.78 -18.77 6.68
C THR A 91 20.71 -18.78 5.58
N ASN A 92 21.11 -18.63 4.33
CA ASN A 92 20.22 -18.66 3.16
C ASN A 92 19.25 -19.85 3.12
N PRO A 93 19.65 -21.10 3.40
CA PRO A 93 18.75 -22.24 3.44
C PRO A 93 17.58 -22.05 4.45
N ILE A 94 17.90 -21.58 5.67
CA ILE A 94 16.87 -21.32 6.70
C ILE A 94 15.92 -20.20 6.27
N CYS A 95 16.44 -19.14 5.68
CA CYS A 95 15.62 -18.03 5.19
C CYS A 95 14.67 -18.48 4.07
N LYS A 96 15.15 -19.34 3.19
CA LYS A 96 14.33 -19.91 2.11
C LYS A 96 13.27 -20.85 2.66
N GLU A 97 13.62 -21.73 3.56
CA GLU A 97 12.68 -22.65 4.21
C GLU A 97 11.57 -21.89 4.93
N ASN A 98 11.91 -20.87 5.73
CA ASN A 98 10.93 -20.01 6.38
C ASN A 98 10.03 -19.31 5.35
N PHE A 99 10.61 -18.79 4.25
CA PHE A 99 9.83 -18.15 3.20
C PHE A 99 8.83 -19.13 2.56
N ASP A 100 9.26 -20.31 2.17
CA ASP A 100 8.43 -21.32 1.53
C ASP A 100 7.29 -21.78 2.46
N ASN A 101 7.59 -22.01 3.76
CA ASN A 101 6.61 -22.40 4.77
C ASN A 101 5.59 -21.29 5.03
N PHE A 102 6.04 -20.05 5.25
CA PHE A 102 5.15 -18.92 5.51
C PHE A 102 4.30 -18.58 4.29
N GLN A 103 4.88 -18.62 3.07
CA GLN A 103 4.13 -18.40 1.84
C GLN A 103 3.01 -19.44 1.69
N SER A 104 3.30 -20.73 1.90
CA SER A 104 2.31 -21.80 1.84
C SER A 104 1.18 -21.61 2.84
N GLU A 105 1.49 -21.15 4.04
CA GLU A 105 0.51 -20.93 5.12
C GLU A 105 -0.40 -19.73 4.83
N ILE A 106 0.19 -18.55 4.53
CA ILE A 106 -0.58 -17.31 4.34
C ILE A 106 -1.42 -17.29 3.05
N TYR A 107 -1.09 -18.13 2.06
CA TYR A 107 -1.88 -18.31 0.84
C TYR A 107 -2.64 -19.64 0.82
N SER A 108 -2.74 -20.30 1.95
CA SER A 108 -3.58 -21.50 2.10
C SER A 108 -5.06 -21.16 1.88
N LYS A 109 -5.75 -22.01 1.14
CA LYS A 109 -7.22 -21.91 0.97
C LYS A 109 -8.01 -22.04 2.28
N ASN A 110 -7.38 -22.58 3.33
CA ASN A 110 -7.98 -22.76 4.64
C ASN A 110 -7.72 -21.57 5.59
N LEU A 111 -6.92 -20.58 5.17
CA LEU A 111 -6.69 -19.41 5.99
C LEU A 111 -7.95 -18.56 6.05
N VAL A 112 -8.46 -18.33 7.24
CA VAL A 112 -9.59 -17.44 7.51
C VAL A 112 -9.06 -16.22 8.28
N ILE A 113 -9.42 -15.04 7.82
CA ILE A 113 -9.21 -13.77 8.51
C ILE A 113 -10.59 -13.24 8.86
N ASP A 114 -10.96 -13.40 10.14
CA ASP A 114 -12.32 -13.18 10.67
C ASP A 114 -12.57 -11.77 11.21
N GLY A 115 -11.69 -10.84 10.90
CA GLY A 115 -11.78 -9.45 11.37
C GLY A 115 -11.01 -9.15 12.65
N GLU A 116 -10.63 -10.16 13.44
CA GLU A 116 -9.74 -10.00 14.57
C GLU A 116 -8.26 -9.93 14.12
N PRO A 117 -7.43 -9.09 14.77
CA PRO A 117 -6.02 -8.94 14.39
C PRO A 117 -5.22 -10.22 14.60
N ASN A 118 -4.80 -10.87 13.54
CA ASN A 118 -3.89 -12.03 13.61
C ASN A 118 -2.44 -11.57 13.39
N TYR A 119 -1.72 -11.34 14.48
CA TYR A 119 -0.36 -10.80 14.47
C TYR A 119 0.67 -11.76 13.90
N GLU A 120 0.50 -13.06 14.11
CA GLU A 120 1.37 -14.10 13.57
C GLU A 120 1.31 -14.12 12.03
N ILE A 121 0.09 -14.15 11.46
CA ILE A 121 -0.11 -14.08 10.01
C ILE A 121 0.39 -12.75 9.45
N ALA A 122 0.19 -11.63 10.14
CA ALA A 122 0.71 -10.34 9.71
C ALA A 122 2.24 -10.32 9.66
N ALA A 123 2.92 -10.88 10.66
CA ALA A 123 4.38 -10.98 10.69
C ALA A 123 4.91 -11.88 9.56
N LYS A 124 4.31 -13.06 9.33
CA LYS A 124 4.64 -13.96 8.22
C LYS A 124 4.41 -13.30 6.86
N TYR A 125 3.31 -12.58 6.70
CA TYR A 125 3.01 -11.84 5.47
C TYR A 125 4.08 -10.79 5.17
N VAL A 126 4.46 -9.98 6.15
CA VAL A 126 5.54 -8.99 6.00
C VAL A 126 6.87 -9.68 5.68
N TYR A 127 7.18 -10.82 6.30
CA TYR A 127 8.37 -11.58 5.99
C TYR A 127 8.38 -11.95 4.51
N VAL A 128 7.33 -12.57 4.00
CA VAL A 128 7.21 -12.96 2.58
C VAL A 128 7.31 -11.75 1.66
N LEU A 129 6.59 -10.66 1.91
CA LEU A 129 6.65 -9.43 1.11
C LEU A 129 8.07 -8.84 1.01
N THR A 130 8.87 -9.00 2.05
CA THR A 130 10.22 -8.45 2.11
C THR A 130 11.28 -9.33 1.41
N GLN A 131 10.95 -10.58 1.14
CA GLN A 131 11.86 -11.56 0.52
C GLN A 131 11.55 -11.84 -0.97
N VAL A 132 10.60 -11.13 -1.57
CA VAL A 132 10.33 -11.21 -3.02
C VAL A 132 10.94 -10.03 -3.78
N PHE A 133 11.07 -10.19 -5.11
CA PHE A 133 11.50 -9.09 -5.96
C PHE A 133 10.50 -7.92 -5.89
N SER A 134 11.02 -6.70 -5.83
CA SER A 134 10.20 -5.50 -5.67
C SER A 134 9.09 -5.43 -6.73
N GLY A 135 7.83 -5.38 -6.28
CA GLY A 135 6.65 -5.32 -7.15
C GLY A 135 6.21 -6.65 -7.78
N ALA A 136 6.81 -7.78 -7.38
CA ALA A 136 6.35 -9.09 -7.80
C ALA A 136 5.15 -9.56 -6.94
N ASN A 137 4.26 -10.39 -7.54
CA ASN A 137 3.18 -11.02 -6.80
C ASN A 137 3.75 -11.98 -5.73
N PRO A 138 3.56 -11.72 -4.44
CA PRO A 138 4.19 -12.50 -3.38
C PRO A 138 3.68 -13.95 -3.30
N GLU A 139 2.44 -14.23 -3.73
CA GLU A 139 1.88 -15.58 -3.78
C GLU A 139 2.61 -16.48 -4.80
N LYS A 140 3.01 -15.90 -5.94
CA LYS A 140 3.60 -16.65 -7.08
C LYS A 140 5.11 -16.49 -7.18
N SER A 141 5.70 -15.68 -6.29
CA SER A 141 7.13 -15.37 -6.34
C SER A 141 7.96 -16.41 -5.61
N LYS A 142 9.20 -16.58 -6.09
CA LYS A 142 10.21 -17.37 -5.41
C LYS A 142 11.02 -16.49 -4.46
N PHE A 143 11.59 -17.12 -3.44
CA PHE A 143 12.56 -16.50 -2.54
C PHE A 143 13.72 -15.89 -3.32
N ILE A 144 14.12 -14.67 -2.94
CA ILE A 144 15.30 -14.01 -3.53
C ILE A 144 16.52 -14.22 -2.64
N ASP A 145 17.54 -14.80 -3.24
CA ASP A 145 18.88 -14.85 -2.64
C ASP A 145 19.60 -13.50 -2.81
N LEU A 146 19.64 -12.70 -1.75
CA LEU A 146 20.28 -11.39 -1.74
C LEU A 146 21.74 -11.41 -1.27
N LYS A 147 22.44 -12.57 -1.33
CA LYS A 147 23.87 -12.74 -1.00
C LYS A 147 24.30 -12.01 0.29
N GLY A 148 23.78 -12.44 1.42
CA GLY A 148 24.11 -11.88 2.75
C GLY A 148 23.36 -10.59 3.14
N LYS A 149 22.47 -10.06 2.28
CA LYS A 149 21.58 -8.94 2.60
C LYS A 149 20.17 -9.41 2.99
N TYR A 150 20.06 -10.67 3.40
CA TYR A 150 18.81 -11.25 3.87
C TYR A 150 18.24 -10.42 5.02
N HIS A 151 16.94 -10.31 5.07
CA HIS A 151 16.20 -9.58 6.09
C HIS A 151 16.43 -8.07 6.17
N SER A 152 17.24 -7.44 5.29
CA SER A 152 17.43 -5.99 5.36
C SER A 152 16.13 -5.20 5.27
N LYS A 153 15.21 -5.62 4.39
CA LYS A 153 13.88 -5.00 4.28
C LYS A 153 12.99 -5.36 5.47
N PHE A 154 13.04 -6.59 5.95
CA PHE A 154 12.31 -7.02 7.14
C PHE A 154 12.80 -6.29 8.39
N THR A 155 14.12 -6.16 8.57
CA THR A 155 14.73 -5.34 9.62
C THR A 155 14.29 -3.88 9.50
N SER A 156 14.27 -3.33 8.28
CA SER A 156 13.77 -1.96 8.05
C SER A 156 12.30 -1.80 8.46
N PHE A 157 11.46 -2.80 8.24
CA PHE A 157 10.08 -2.78 8.72
C PHE A 157 10.01 -2.79 10.26
N LYS A 158 10.75 -3.69 10.92
CA LYS A 158 10.82 -3.73 12.40
C LYS A 158 11.30 -2.40 13.01
N ASN A 159 12.32 -1.78 12.38
CA ASN A 159 12.79 -0.46 12.82
C ASN A 159 11.72 0.62 12.71
N LYS A 160 10.80 0.53 11.74
CA LYS A 160 9.67 1.45 11.66
C LYS A 160 8.64 1.22 12.75
N LEU A 161 8.36 -0.03 13.10
CA LEU A 161 7.50 -0.32 14.26
C LEU A 161 8.07 0.24 15.58
N LYS A 162 9.39 0.41 15.66
CA LYS A 162 10.10 1.01 16.81
C LYS A 162 10.19 2.55 16.76
N ASN A 163 9.91 3.16 15.62
CA ASN A 163 10.12 4.59 15.39
C ASN A 163 8.88 5.40 15.76
N GLU A 164 9.00 6.34 16.68
CA GLU A 164 7.89 7.15 17.22
C GLU A 164 7.12 7.94 16.14
N ASN A 165 7.79 8.47 15.12
CA ASN A 165 7.10 9.21 14.06
C ASN A 165 6.19 8.29 13.24
N TRP A 166 6.62 7.05 13.00
CA TRP A 166 5.77 6.06 12.34
C TRP A 166 4.62 5.59 13.23
N GLN A 167 4.87 5.41 14.52
CA GLN A 167 3.83 5.04 15.49
C GLN A 167 2.73 6.09 15.53
N LYS A 168 3.08 7.39 15.58
CA LYS A 168 2.12 8.50 15.51
C LYS A 168 1.27 8.46 14.25
N MET A 169 1.86 8.12 13.09
CA MET A 169 1.10 7.97 11.84
C MET A 169 0.16 6.75 11.88
N PHE A 170 0.59 5.63 12.46
CA PHE A 170 -0.25 4.44 12.60
C PHE A 170 -1.46 4.71 13.51
N GLU A 171 -1.28 5.42 14.60
CA GLU A 171 -2.32 5.80 15.56
C GLU A 171 -3.37 6.75 14.97
N LYS A 172 -3.04 7.44 13.87
CA LYS A 172 -3.98 8.33 13.17
C LYS A 172 -4.94 7.58 12.26
N ILE A 173 -4.68 6.33 11.89
CA ILE A 173 -5.60 5.52 11.07
C ILE A 173 -6.84 5.23 11.90
N THR A 174 -7.98 5.83 11.51
CA THR A 174 -9.23 5.78 12.27
C THR A 174 -9.98 4.47 12.01
N TYR A 175 -10.05 4.07 10.74
CA TYR A 175 -10.74 2.86 10.32
C TYR A 175 -9.86 2.03 9.39
N VAL A 176 -9.92 0.72 9.58
CA VAL A 176 -9.30 -0.28 8.71
C VAL A 176 -10.41 -1.18 8.22
N GLU A 177 -10.70 -1.12 6.93
CA GLU A 177 -11.81 -1.79 6.28
C GLU A 177 -11.31 -2.88 5.31
N ASN A 178 -12.16 -3.88 5.08
CA ASN A 178 -11.96 -4.92 4.07
C ASN A 178 -13.24 -5.08 3.26
N MET A 179 -13.59 -4.03 2.54
CA MET A 179 -14.82 -3.89 1.77
C MET A 179 -14.51 -3.79 0.29
N ASP A 180 -15.52 -4.06 -0.55
CA ASP A 180 -15.50 -3.60 -1.92
C ASP A 180 -15.35 -2.07 -1.98
N PHE A 181 -14.67 -1.55 -3.01
CA PHE A 181 -14.41 -0.12 -3.12
C PHE A 181 -15.69 0.72 -3.18
N GLN A 182 -16.77 0.18 -3.77
CA GLN A 182 -18.06 0.86 -3.82
C GLN A 182 -18.69 0.99 -2.44
N GLU A 183 -18.59 -0.07 -1.63
CA GLU A 183 -19.13 -0.09 -0.27
C GLU A 183 -18.40 0.92 0.63
N VAL A 184 -17.06 0.96 0.58
CA VAL A 184 -16.31 1.91 1.40
C VAL A 184 -16.53 3.35 0.96
N ILE A 185 -16.64 3.59 -0.35
CA ILE A 185 -16.98 4.93 -0.85
C ILE A 185 -18.36 5.34 -0.36
N ASN A 186 -19.41 4.53 -0.58
CA ASN A 186 -20.76 4.82 -0.12
C ASN A 186 -20.83 5.09 1.40
N LYS A 187 -20.00 4.42 2.18
CA LYS A 187 -19.96 4.56 3.64
C LYS A 187 -19.38 5.89 4.11
N TYR A 188 -18.39 6.43 3.37
CA TYR A 188 -17.62 7.60 3.80
C TYR A 188 -17.80 8.82 2.91
N ASP A 189 -18.67 8.76 1.87
CA ASP A 189 -18.85 9.89 0.95
C ASP A 189 -19.50 11.09 1.62
N SER A 190 -18.92 12.24 1.40
CA SER A 190 -19.41 13.54 1.82
C SER A 190 -18.65 14.67 1.09
N PRO A 191 -19.18 15.90 1.05
CA PRO A 191 -18.48 17.05 0.45
C PRO A 191 -17.12 17.38 1.09
N LYS A 192 -16.83 16.81 2.29
CA LYS A 192 -15.55 16.98 3.02
C LYS A 192 -14.65 15.76 2.97
N THR A 193 -15.05 14.74 2.23
CA THR A 193 -14.22 13.55 2.00
C THR A 193 -13.32 13.75 0.79
N TYR A 194 -12.09 13.30 0.92
CA TYR A 194 -11.16 13.16 -0.19
C TYR A 194 -10.76 11.69 -0.35
N TYR A 195 -10.86 11.22 -1.58
CA TYR A 195 -10.46 9.89 -1.98
C TYR A 195 -9.19 9.93 -2.82
N TYR A 196 -8.18 9.17 -2.43
CA TYR A 196 -7.10 8.81 -3.33
C TYR A 196 -7.36 7.40 -3.86
N THR A 197 -7.55 7.27 -5.17
CA THR A 197 -7.88 6.00 -5.83
C THR A 197 -6.75 5.55 -6.74
N ASP A 198 -6.28 4.33 -6.54
CA ASP A 198 -5.23 3.66 -7.31
C ASP A 198 -5.68 2.21 -7.58
N PRO A 199 -6.69 2.02 -8.43
CA PRO A 199 -7.26 0.71 -8.69
C PRO A 199 -6.25 -0.21 -9.39
N PRO A 200 -6.31 -1.55 -9.18
CA PRO A 200 -5.30 -2.49 -9.67
C PRO A 200 -5.23 -2.56 -11.20
N TYR A 201 -6.32 -2.45 -11.92
CA TYR A 201 -6.44 -2.36 -13.38
C TYR A 201 -7.89 -2.13 -13.79
N TYR A 202 -8.11 -1.73 -15.05
CA TYR A 202 -9.39 -1.48 -15.64
C TYR A 202 -10.45 -2.55 -15.33
N ILE A 203 -11.55 -2.11 -14.72
CA ILE A 203 -12.78 -2.89 -14.51
C ILE A 203 -13.89 -2.18 -15.28
N VAL A 204 -14.68 -2.93 -16.05
CA VAL A 204 -15.81 -2.37 -16.83
C VAL A 204 -16.80 -1.70 -15.87
N GLY A 205 -17.16 -0.43 -16.16
CA GLY A 205 -18.09 0.36 -15.36
C GLY A 205 -17.46 1.15 -14.20
N GLU A 206 -16.15 1.09 -14.02
CA GLU A 206 -15.46 1.83 -12.95
C GLU A 206 -15.60 3.35 -13.11
N GLY A 207 -15.55 3.87 -14.35
CA GLY A 207 -15.64 5.31 -14.62
C GLY A 207 -16.96 5.93 -14.17
N ASP A 208 -18.07 5.23 -14.38
CA ASP A 208 -19.40 5.73 -14.00
C ASP A 208 -19.56 5.91 -12.50
N TYR A 209 -18.81 5.15 -11.72
CA TYR A 209 -18.90 5.19 -10.28
C TYR A 209 -18.33 6.49 -9.69
N TYR A 210 -17.17 6.92 -10.18
CA TYR A 210 -16.51 8.14 -9.66
C TYR A 210 -17.24 9.43 -10.03
N SER A 211 -18.05 9.43 -11.10
CA SER A 211 -18.80 10.61 -11.55
C SER A 211 -19.90 11.04 -10.58
N ASN A 212 -20.33 10.16 -9.67
CA ASN A 212 -21.45 10.40 -8.72
C ASN A 212 -20.99 10.72 -7.29
N LEU A 213 -19.69 10.94 -7.05
CA LEU A 213 -19.17 11.24 -5.72
C LEU A 213 -19.52 12.67 -5.28
N GLU A 214 -19.97 12.85 -4.03
CA GLU A 214 -20.07 14.16 -3.38
C GLU A 214 -18.69 14.68 -2.97
N GLY A 215 -17.79 13.76 -2.63
CA GLY A 215 -16.44 14.05 -2.20
C GLY A 215 -15.48 14.39 -3.35
N LYS A 216 -14.31 14.88 -2.96
CA LYS A 216 -13.20 15.14 -3.89
C LYS A 216 -12.41 13.86 -4.11
N PHE A 217 -11.96 13.61 -5.35
CA PHE A 217 -11.09 12.47 -5.62
C PHE A 217 -9.90 12.82 -6.50
N SER A 218 -8.84 12.04 -6.34
CA SER A 218 -7.74 11.93 -7.31
C SER A 218 -7.59 10.47 -7.71
N LEU A 219 -7.73 10.21 -9.00
CA LEU A 219 -7.52 8.89 -9.62
C LEU A 219 -6.13 8.82 -10.22
N SER A 220 -5.31 7.89 -9.75
CA SER A 220 -3.99 7.58 -10.30
C SER A 220 -4.12 6.42 -11.28
N TYR A 221 -3.72 6.65 -12.55
CA TYR A 221 -3.88 5.63 -13.59
C TYR A 221 -2.84 5.77 -14.73
N TYR A 222 -2.75 4.75 -15.57
CA TYR A 222 -2.04 4.84 -16.86
C TYR A 222 -3.00 5.26 -17.97
N ASP A 223 -2.47 5.82 -19.07
CA ASP A 223 -3.29 6.28 -20.20
C ASP A 223 -3.90 5.12 -20.98
N PHE A 224 -5.20 5.20 -21.26
CA PHE A 224 -5.94 4.34 -22.18
C PHE A 224 -7.16 5.06 -22.76
N THR A 225 -7.68 4.59 -23.90
CA THR A 225 -8.64 5.34 -24.74
C THR A 225 -9.91 5.74 -24.00
N LEU A 226 -10.53 4.83 -23.22
CA LEU A 226 -11.80 5.08 -22.53
C LEU A 226 -11.69 6.08 -21.36
N LEU A 227 -10.47 6.32 -20.87
CA LEU A 227 -10.27 7.19 -19.71
C LEU A 227 -10.75 8.63 -20.00
N ARG A 228 -10.58 9.12 -21.23
CA ARG A 228 -11.06 10.44 -21.66
C ARG A 228 -12.55 10.50 -21.91
N GLU A 229 -13.18 9.37 -22.16
CA GLU A 229 -14.64 9.28 -22.25
C GLU A 229 -15.28 9.37 -20.86
N TRP A 230 -14.64 8.74 -19.86
CA TRP A 230 -15.11 8.75 -18.46
C TRP A 230 -14.81 10.07 -17.74
N PHE A 231 -13.65 10.65 -18.02
CA PHE A 231 -13.16 11.86 -17.37
C PHE A 231 -12.76 12.91 -18.43
N PRO A 232 -13.72 13.57 -19.09
CA PRO A 232 -13.42 14.59 -20.08
C PRO A 232 -12.52 15.71 -19.53
N GLU A 233 -11.50 16.12 -20.31
CA GLU A 233 -10.49 17.10 -19.87
C GLU A 233 -11.06 18.51 -19.65
N ASP A 234 -12.27 18.81 -20.14
CA ASP A 234 -13.00 20.05 -19.89
C ASP A 234 -13.78 20.04 -18.56
N GLN A 235 -13.95 18.89 -17.93
CA GLN A 235 -14.67 18.71 -16.66
C GLN A 235 -13.76 18.30 -15.52
N TYR A 236 -12.64 17.63 -15.81
CA TYR A 236 -11.70 17.09 -14.85
C TYR A 236 -10.31 17.67 -15.05
N LYS A 237 -9.63 17.93 -13.96
CA LYS A 237 -8.24 18.37 -14.00
C LYS A 237 -7.31 17.17 -14.19
N TRP A 238 -6.43 17.24 -15.18
CA TRP A 238 -5.48 16.21 -15.52
C TRP A 238 -4.05 16.67 -15.27
N GLU A 239 -3.30 15.88 -14.57
CA GLU A 239 -1.87 16.05 -14.37
C GLU A 239 -1.11 14.82 -14.82
N LYS A 240 0.10 15.00 -15.33
CA LYS A 240 0.94 13.93 -15.87
C LYS A 240 2.31 13.95 -15.27
N LYS A 241 2.86 12.74 -15.01
CA LYS A 241 4.23 12.58 -14.56
C LYS A 241 4.91 11.43 -15.27
N GLU A 242 6.02 11.74 -15.93
CA GLU A 242 6.92 10.71 -16.43
C GLU A 242 7.80 10.16 -15.29
N PHE A 243 8.04 8.86 -15.31
CA PHE A 243 8.89 8.21 -14.35
C PHE A 243 9.68 7.05 -14.98
N ALA A 244 10.85 6.78 -14.41
CA ALA A 244 11.67 5.66 -14.81
C ALA A 244 11.11 4.34 -14.26
N LYS A 245 10.71 3.40 -15.13
CA LYS A 245 10.27 2.06 -14.73
C LYS A 245 11.43 1.28 -14.12
N ALA A 246 11.22 0.67 -12.94
CA ALA A 246 12.26 -0.03 -12.19
C ALA A 246 12.75 -1.33 -12.86
N ALA A 247 11.99 -1.89 -13.78
CA ALA A 247 12.31 -3.14 -14.46
C ALA A 247 13.01 -2.87 -15.80
N ALA A 248 14.21 -3.46 -15.94
CA ALA A 248 14.99 -3.59 -17.17
C ALA A 248 15.92 -2.44 -17.59
N ALA A 249 16.73 -1.91 -16.67
CA ALA A 249 18.00 -1.34 -17.11
C ALA A 249 18.95 -2.48 -17.56
N LYS A 250 18.83 -2.94 -18.80
CA LYS A 250 19.89 -3.73 -19.43
C LYS A 250 21.09 -2.80 -19.66
N LYS A 251 22.27 -3.22 -19.20
CA LYS A 251 23.52 -2.47 -19.37
C LYS A 251 23.64 -2.00 -20.83
N GLY A 252 23.65 -0.68 -21.06
CA GLY A 252 23.77 -0.08 -22.38
C GLY A 252 22.47 0.23 -23.14
N LYS A 253 21.27 0.09 -22.52
CA LYS A 253 20.00 0.56 -23.10
C LYS A 253 19.43 1.70 -22.28
N SER A 254 18.73 2.64 -22.96
CA SER A 254 17.97 3.70 -22.30
C SER A 254 16.93 3.10 -21.34
N GLN A 255 16.72 3.74 -20.20
CA GLN A 255 15.74 3.32 -19.21
C GLN A 255 14.33 3.48 -19.80
N ASN A 256 13.49 2.43 -19.69
CA ASN A 256 12.10 2.53 -20.10
C ASN A 256 11.37 3.54 -19.21
N MET A 257 10.79 4.57 -19.83
CA MET A 257 9.94 5.55 -19.16
C MET A 257 8.50 5.02 -19.07
N GLY A 258 7.80 5.40 -18.04
CA GLY A 258 6.36 5.26 -17.87
C GLY A 258 5.74 6.61 -17.63
N GLU A 259 4.47 6.74 -17.92
CA GLU A 259 3.66 7.91 -17.60
C GLU A 259 2.62 7.50 -16.55
N GLU A 260 2.42 8.35 -15.56
CA GLU A 260 1.35 8.26 -14.57
C GLU A 260 0.45 9.47 -14.76
N LEU A 261 -0.85 9.24 -14.79
CA LEU A 261 -1.88 10.27 -14.81
C LEU A 261 -2.45 10.47 -13.42
N LEU A 262 -2.83 11.69 -13.09
CA LEU A 262 -3.62 12.03 -11.91
C LEU A 262 -4.81 12.85 -12.36
N ILE A 263 -6.01 12.29 -12.24
CA ILE A 263 -7.28 12.87 -12.67
C ILE A 263 -8.04 13.30 -11.42
N MET A 264 -8.55 14.53 -11.40
CA MET A 264 -9.16 15.13 -10.22
C MET A 264 -10.48 15.82 -10.58
N ASN A 265 -11.48 15.78 -9.69
CA ASN A 265 -12.77 16.45 -9.84
C ASN A 265 -12.86 17.82 -9.16
N TYR A 266 -11.71 18.43 -8.80
CA TYR A 266 -11.64 19.71 -8.08
C TYR A 266 -10.51 20.60 -8.59
#